data_d844803675898c41119db54a4fa690ea
#
_entry.id   d844803675898c41119db54a4fa690ea
#
_cell.length_a   1.000
_cell.length_b   1.000
_cell.length_c   1.000
_cell.angle_alpha   90.00
_cell.angle_beta   90.00
_cell.angle_gamma   90.00
#
_symmetry.space_group_name_H-M   'P 1'
#
loop_
_entity.id
_entity.type
_entity.pdbx_description
1 polymer ?
#
loop_
_entity_poly.entity_id
_entity_poly.type
_entity_poly.pdbx_seq_one_letter_code
_entity_poly.pdbx_strand_id
1 'polypeptide(L)'
;MRTVYRFRIEGHTDTVGTAEFNRTLSKQRAESVRHYLETVRGVEASRLDDVGLGFDHPLVATPPGTAEARNRRVEVVNIGR
;
A
#
# COMPACT_ATOMS: atom_id res chain seq x y z
N MET A 1 12.28 -18.52 -21.99
CA MET A 1 11.18 -17.54 -21.81
C MET A 1 11.31 -16.90 -20.43
N ARG A 2 11.18 -15.60 -20.39
CA ARG A 2 11.31 -14.85 -19.16
C ARG A 2 9.94 -14.74 -18.45
N THR A 3 9.90 -15.09 -17.17
CA THR A 3 8.71 -14.90 -16.34
C THR A 3 8.69 -13.49 -15.79
N VAL A 4 7.54 -12.82 -15.93
CA VAL A 4 7.33 -11.46 -15.45
C VAL A 4 6.19 -11.48 -14.44
N TYR A 5 6.49 -11.11 -13.21
CA TYR A 5 5.49 -11.00 -12.16
C TYR A 5 4.96 -9.58 -12.06
N ARG A 6 3.70 -9.47 -11.66
CA ARG A 6 3.06 -8.20 -11.34
C ARG A 6 2.91 -8.10 -9.83
N PHE A 7 2.96 -6.87 -9.35
CA PHE A 7 2.88 -6.56 -7.93
C PHE A 7 1.83 -5.50 -7.67
N ARG A 8 1.13 -5.62 -6.56
CA ARG A 8 0.24 -4.58 -6.05
C ARG A 8 0.87 -3.98 -4.80
N ILE A 9 0.99 -2.66 -4.79
CA ILE A 9 1.52 -1.90 -3.66
C ILE A 9 0.34 -1.39 -2.86
N GLU A 10 0.19 -1.88 -1.63
CA GLU A 10 -0.96 -1.59 -0.77
C GLU A 10 -0.54 -0.67 0.36
N GLY A 11 -1.14 0.51 0.43
CA GLY A 11 -0.98 1.40 1.56
C GLY A 11 -2.04 1.12 2.62
N HIS A 12 -1.63 1.13 3.88
CA HIS A 12 -2.49 0.88 5.04
C HIS A 12 -2.27 1.94 6.11
N THR A 13 -3.30 2.18 6.91
CA THR A 13 -3.25 3.13 8.04
C THR A 13 -3.82 2.48 9.31
N ASP A 14 -3.64 3.17 10.43
CA ASP A 14 -4.39 2.86 11.64
C ASP A 14 -5.77 3.52 11.59
N THR A 15 -6.53 3.47 12.69
CA THR A 15 -7.90 3.95 12.75
C THR A 15 -8.05 5.39 13.24
N VAL A 16 -6.97 6.15 13.30
CA VAL A 16 -7.02 7.58 13.67
C VAL A 16 -7.49 8.39 12.45
N GLY A 17 -8.53 9.20 12.64
CA GLY A 17 -9.09 10.04 11.59
C GLY A 17 -10.19 9.34 10.80
N THR A 18 -10.66 9.99 9.74
CA THR A 18 -11.77 9.48 8.93
C THR A 18 -11.30 8.41 7.96
N ALA A 19 -12.24 7.57 7.51
CA ALA A 19 -11.96 6.56 6.50
C ALA A 19 -11.48 7.20 5.19
N GLU A 20 -12.09 8.30 4.79
CA GLU A 20 -11.73 9.00 3.55
C GLU A 20 -10.32 9.58 3.62
N PHE A 21 -9.98 10.25 4.72
CA PHE A 21 -8.63 10.79 4.92
C PHE A 21 -7.58 9.69 4.87
N ASN A 22 -7.83 8.58 5.55
CA ASN A 22 -6.88 7.47 5.60
C ASN A 22 -6.75 6.74 4.26
N ARG A 23 -7.82 6.66 3.48
CA ARG A 23 -7.76 6.10 2.14
C ARG A 23 -6.86 6.95 1.24
N THR A 24 -7.01 8.28 1.29
CA THR A 24 -6.17 9.21 0.53
C THR A 24 -4.71 9.12 0.97
N LEU A 25 -4.46 9.12 2.28
CA LEU A 25 -3.11 9.05 2.83
C LEU A 25 -2.41 7.75 2.42
N SER A 26 -3.11 6.62 2.53
CA SER A 26 -2.56 5.32 2.17
C SER A 26 -2.28 5.21 0.68
N LYS A 27 -3.12 5.81 -0.16
CA LYS A 27 -2.89 5.88 -1.61
C LYS A 27 -1.62 6.66 -1.93
N GLN A 28 -1.42 7.80 -1.30
CA GLN A 28 -0.23 8.62 -1.50
C GLN A 28 1.05 7.87 -1.08
N ARG A 29 0.99 7.13 0.02
CA ARG A 29 2.13 6.31 0.46
C ARG A 29 2.44 5.19 -0.52
N ALA A 30 1.42 4.52 -1.03
CA ALA A 30 1.59 3.47 -2.04
C ALA A 30 2.18 4.03 -3.32
N GLU A 31 1.72 5.21 -3.77
CA GLU A 31 2.26 5.90 -4.94
C GLU A 31 3.74 6.26 -4.75
N SER A 32 4.13 6.71 -3.57
CA SER A 32 5.53 7.03 -3.27
C SER A 32 6.44 5.80 -3.37
N VAL A 33 5.98 4.67 -2.86
CA VAL A 33 6.74 3.41 -2.96
C VAL A 33 6.82 2.96 -4.41
N ARG A 34 5.73 3.06 -5.17
CA ARG A 34 5.72 2.74 -6.59
C ARG A 34 6.74 3.59 -7.34
N HIS A 35 6.73 4.89 -7.11
CA HIS A 35 7.67 5.81 -7.74
C HIS A 35 9.12 5.43 -7.45
N TYR A 36 9.43 5.09 -6.20
CA TYR A 36 10.75 4.61 -5.81
C TYR A 36 11.15 3.34 -6.59
N LEU A 37 10.24 2.37 -6.67
CA LEU A 37 10.53 1.12 -7.39
C LEU A 37 10.79 1.36 -8.87
N GLU A 38 10.04 2.28 -9.49
CA GLU A 38 10.22 2.61 -10.91
C GLU A 38 11.53 3.37 -11.16
N THR A 39 11.82 4.38 -10.34
CA THR A 39 12.92 5.32 -10.61
C THR A 39 14.25 4.86 -10.05
N VAL A 40 14.26 4.21 -8.90
CA VAL A 40 15.49 3.80 -8.22
C VAL A 40 15.83 2.34 -8.50
N ARG A 41 14.80 1.48 -8.55
CA ARG A 41 15.01 0.04 -8.72
C ARG A 41 14.75 -0.43 -10.15
N GLY A 42 14.29 0.44 -11.04
CA GLY A 42 14.11 0.13 -12.45
C GLY A 42 12.99 -0.86 -12.75
N VAL A 43 11.99 -0.98 -11.87
CA VAL A 43 10.85 -1.86 -12.12
C VAL A 43 9.92 -1.20 -13.14
N GLU A 44 9.51 -1.96 -14.15
CA GLU A 44 8.62 -1.46 -15.19
C GLU A 44 7.26 -1.06 -14.60
N ALA A 45 6.77 0.13 -14.97
CA ALA A 45 5.49 0.66 -14.48
C ALA A 45 4.32 -0.30 -14.76
N SER A 46 4.35 -1.00 -15.89
CA SER A 46 3.30 -1.96 -16.27
C SER A 46 3.20 -3.16 -15.33
N ARG A 47 4.20 -3.39 -14.49
CA ARG A 47 4.22 -4.47 -13.51
C ARG A 47 3.73 -4.05 -12.13
N LEU A 48 3.39 -2.77 -11.95
CA LEU A 48 3.07 -2.21 -10.65
C LEU A 48 1.69 -1.58 -10.66
N ASP A 49 0.85 -1.97 -9.70
CA ASP A 49 -0.40 -1.29 -9.37
C ASP A 49 -0.25 -0.73 -7.96
N ASP A 50 -0.92 0.37 -7.66
CA ASP A 50 -0.96 0.90 -6.30
C ASP A 50 -2.40 1.09 -5.85
N VAL A 51 -2.64 0.88 -4.56
CA VAL A 51 -3.96 1.04 -3.97
C VAL A 51 -3.84 1.54 -2.53
N GLY A 52 -4.73 2.44 -2.16
CA GLY A 52 -4.86 2.88 -0.78
C GLY A 52 -6.04 2.18 -0.12
N LEU A 53 -5.77 1.34 0.84
CA LEU A 53 -6.79 0.58 1.57
C LEU A 53 -7.20 1.23 2.89
N GLY A 54 -6.55 2.33 3.27
CA GLY A 54 -6.87 3.00 4.52
C GLY A 54 -6.77 2.06 5.70
N PHE A 55 -7.79 2.03 6.56
CA PHE A 55 -7.83 1.14 7.71
C PHE A 55 -8.75 -0.07 7.51
N ASP A 56 -9.13 -0.39 6.26
CA ASP A 56 -10.08 -1.48 5.96
C ASP A 56 -9.51 -2.88 6.19
N HIS A 57 -8.18 -3.02 6.14
CA HIS A 57 -7.50 -4.31 6.26
C HIS A 57 -6.38 -4.24 7.31
N PRO A 58 -6.72 -4.12 8.59
CA PRO A 58 -5.72 -3.98 9.63
C PRO A 58 -4.96 -5.29 9.86
N LEU A 59 -3.68 -5.16 10.17
CA LEU A 59 -2.87 -6.29 10.62
C LEU A 59 -3.25 -6.66 12.06
N VAL A 60 -3.60 -5.64 12.84
CA VAL A 60 -4.03 -5.78 14.23
C VAL A 60 -5.37 -5.09 14.38
N ALA A 61 -6.39 -5.82 14.82
CA ALA A 61 -7.71 -5.24 15.06
C ALA A 61 -7.64 -4.25 16.23
N THR A 62 -8.18 -3.06 16.02
CA THR A 62 -8.22 -2.00 17.04
C THR A 62 -9.60 -1.34 17.07
N PRO A 63 -9.99 -0.72 18.20
CA PRO A 63 -11.16 0.14 18.22
C PRO A 63 -10.96 1.36 17.30
N PRO A 64 -12.05 2.05 16.92
CA PRO A 64 -11.94 3.30 16.17
C PRO A 64 -11.09 4.33 16.91
N GLY A 65 -10.38 5.17 16.15
CA GLY A 65 -9.58 6.25 16.69
C GLY A 65 -8.32 5.83 17.44
N THR A 66 -7.80 4.64 17.17
CA THR A 66 -6.67 4.07 17.90
C THR A 66 -5.40 4.12 17.04
N ALA A 67 -4.34 4.72 17.58
CA ALA A 67 -3.03 4.70 16.95
C ALA A 67 -2.41 3.30 17.08
N GLU A 68 -1.91 2.75 15.98
CA GLU A 68 -1.29 1.44 15.95
C GLU A 68 -0.22 1.41 14.84
N ALA A 69 1.03 1.41 15.24
CA ALA A 69 2.16 1.46 14.31
C ALA A 69 2.19 0.28 13.33
N ARG A 70 1.77 -0.91 13.78
CA ARG A 70 1.77 -2.12 12.96
C ARG A 70 0.78 -2.03 11.78
N ASN A 71 -0.24 -1.17 11.90
CA ASN A 71 -1.22 -0.96 10.84
C ASN A 71 -0.77 0.11 9.83
N ARG A 72 0.17 0.96 10.20
CA ARG A 72 0.72 2.01 9.34
C ARG A 72 1.86 1.43 8.50
N ARG A 73 1.53 0.87 7.36
CA ARG A 73 2.51 0.15 6.54
C ARG A 73 2.18 0.21 5.06
N VAL A 74 3.17 -0.12 4.25
CA VAL A 74 2.98 -0.41 2.82
C VAL A 74 3.44 -1.84 2.58
N GLU A 75 2.60 -2.61 1.90
CA GLU A 75 2.92 -3.98 1.51
C GLU A 75 3.06 -4.09 0.00
N VAL A 76 4.04 -4.86 -0.45
CA VAL A 76 4.21 -5.18 -1.87
C VAL A 76 3.78 -6.64 -2.04
N VAL A 77 2.69 -6.84 -2.75
CA VAL A 77 2.04 -8.15 -2.88
C VAL A 77 2.24 -8.68 -4.30
N ASN A 78 2.77 -9.88 -4.43
CA ASN A 78 2.88 -10.55 -5.72
C ASN A 78 1.47 -11.01 -6.13
N ILE A 79 0.97 -10.49 -7.25
CA ILE A 79 -0.36 -10.83 -7.78
C ILE A 79 -0.30 -11.74 -9.01
N GLY A 80 0.86 -12.34 -9.26
CA GLY A 80 1.05 -13.29 -10.34
C GLY A 80 1.48 -12.63 -11.64
N ARG A 81 1.19 -13.31 -12.71
CA ARG A 81 1.65 -12.91 -14.05
C ARG A 81 0.53 -12.31 -14.87
#